data_06dedaebe30c2faff4c1f3653f015e48
#
_entry.id   06dedaebe30c2faff4c1f3653f015e48
#
_cell.length_a   1.000
_cell.length_b   1.000
_cell.length_c   1.000
_cell.angle_alpha   90.00
_cell.angle_beta   90.00
_cell.angle_gamma   90.00
#
_symmetry.space_group_name_H-M   'P 1'
#
loop_
_entity.id
_entity.type
_entity.pdbx_description
1 polymer ?
#
loop_
_entity_poly.entity_id
_entity_poly.type
_entity_poly.pdbx_seq_one_letter_code
_entity_poly.pdbx_strand_id
1 'polypeptide(L)'
;YKMMLNSYIVKASGPRSEFYVHQDTTGLDEFTYSPLSLWIPLEDITAENGAMCVMPGSHKLFSPYRSISFPAPYDDIHFAVRRYLQPLFMKAGDILVFDNRIVHNSMQNLSGKERVVVISGIFPNEAKLQTCWKNPAIPDAKIEVIQHSDDYLLTNPNFLIDCFARPNTGDTVALVEDEWPKITETEFTALCEEHGIAPVNYLNENGHTDCNMIVEPVNQPIVSVEIPAVKASQPEVAVGFLDKLKRIFSA
;
A
#
# COMPACT_ATOMS: atom_id res chain seq x y z
N TYR A 1 0.90 14.13 -13.26
CA TYR A 1 0.42 13.44 -12.06
C TYR A 1 -0.29 14.42 -11.15
N LYS A 2 -1.37 13.97 -10.50
CA LYS A 2 -2.13 14.70 -9.48
C LYS A 2 -2.11 13.94 -8.16
N MET A 3 -2.16 14.65 -7.05
CA MET A 3 -2.29 14.06 -5.72
C MET A 3 -3.77 13.80 -5.45
N MET A 4 -4.10 12.55 -5.11
CA MET A 4 -5.49 12.11 -4.90
C MET A 4 -5.86 12.04 -3.43
N LEU A 5 -4.93 11.61 -2.59
CA LEU A 5 -5.14 11.47 -1.15
C LEU A 5 -3.85 11.85 -0.44
N ASN A 6 -3.98 12.67 0.61
CA ASN A 6 -2.90 12.92 1.54
C ASN A 6 -3.40 12.63 2.95
N SER A 7 -2.69 11.80 3.67
CA SER A 7 -3.08 11.37 5.02
C SER A 7 -1.86 11.12 5.89
N TYR A 8 -2.11 11.03 7.18
CA TYR A 8 -1.13 10.53 8.15
C TYR A 8 -1.54 9.13 8.59
N ILE A 9 -0.55 8.25 8.71
CA ILE A 9 -0.73 6.96 9.36
C ILE A 9 0.02 7.00 10.69
N VAL A 10 -0.74 6.95 11.78
CA VAL A 10 -0.19 6.85 13.13
C VAL A 10 -0.25 5.38 13.54
N LYS A 11 0.92 4.78 13.75
CA LYS A 11 1.03 3.40 14.23
C LYS A 11 1.28 3.42 15.72
N ALA A 12 0.25 3.10 16.50
CA ALA A 12 0.36 2.95 17.95
C ALA A 12 1.39 1.87 18.32
N SER A 13 2.04 2.02 19.47
CA SER A 13 2.91 0.97 19.99
C SER A 13 2.11 -0.15 20.64
N GLY A 14 2.53 -1.40 20.43
CA GLY A 14 1.95 -2.56 21.06
C GLY A 14 2.01 -3.84 20.22
N PRO A 15 1.79 -5.01 20.84
CA PRO A 15 1.92 -6.31 20.16
C PRO A 15 0.85 -6.58 19.10
N ARG A 16 -0.21 -5.80 19.05
CA ARG A 16 -1.28 -5.90 18.03
C ARG A 16 -1.24 -4.77 17.01
N SER A 17 -0.11 -4.08 16.89
CA SER A 17 0.05 -2.95 15.97
C SER A 17 0.52 -3.37 14.57
N GLU A 18 0.75 -4.66 14.31
CA GLU A 18 1.03 -5.12 12.97
C GLU A 18 -0.13 -4.78 12.04
N PHE A 19 0.17 -4.31 10.83
CA PHE A 19 -0.83 -4.19 9.78
C PHE A 19 -0.77 -5.41 8.88
N TYR A 20 -1.92 -5.96 8.50
CA TYR A 20 -2.01 -7.21 7.77
C TYR A 20 -1.38 -7.14 6.37
N VAL A 21 -1.09 -8.31 5.78
CA VAL A 21 -0.60 -8.44 4.41
C VAL A 21 -1.71 -8.07 3.44
N HIS A 22 -1.46 -7.10 2.56
CA HIS A 22 -2.46 -6.63 1.60
C HIS A 22 -1.80 -5.98 0.38
N GLN A 23 -2.61 -5.68 -0.61
CA GLN A 23 -2.37 -4.71 -1.66
C GLN A 23 -3.35 -3.54 -1.42
N ASP A 24 -2.98 -2.33 -1.80
CA ASP A 24 -3.91 -1.21 -1.75
C ASP A 24 -5.12 -1.48 -2.66
N THR A 25 -6.26 -0.91 -2.33
CA THR A 25 -7.47 -1.04 -3.14
C THR A 25 -7.27 -0.37 -4.51
N THR A 26 -7.98 -0.88 -5.52
CA THR A 26 -7.96 -0.27 -6.85
C THR A 26 -8.42 1.19 -6.76
N GLY A 27 -7.60 2.10 -7.29
CA GLY A 27 -7.86 3.53 -7.28
C GLY A 27 -8.06 4.14 -8.68
N LEU A 28 -7.77 3.39 -9.74
CA LEU A 28 -7.88 3.84 -11.14
C LEU A 28 -7.92 2.63 -12.07
N ASP A 29 -8.02 2.86 -13.39
CA ASP A 29 -7.85 1.80 -14.40
C ASP A 29 -6.40 1.35 -14.48
N GLU A 30 -6.08 0.24 -13.80
CA GLU A 30 -4.72 -0.29 -13.69
C GLU A 30 -4.25 -1.09 -14.93
N PHE A 31 -5.10 -1.30 -15.91
CA PHE A 31 -4.66 -1.79 -17.22
C PHE A 31 -4.01 -0.70 -18.05
N THR A 32 -4.43 0.54 -17.84
CA THR A 32 -3.94 1.71 -18.59
C THR A 32 -2.89 2.49 -17.82
N TYR A 33 -3.01 2.56 -16.50
CA TYR A 33 -2.20 3.42 -15.64
C TYR A 33 -1.59 2.67 -14.47
N SER A 34 -0.49 3.18 -13.94
CA SER A 34 0.10 2.70 -12.69
C SER A 34 -0.25 3.66 -11.53
N PRO A 35 -0.99 3.19 -10.52
CA PRO A 35 -1.22 3.95 -9.30
C PRO A 35 0.05 3.94 -8.45
N LEU A 36 0.48 5.09 -7.97
CA LEU A 36 1.65 5.20 -7.11
C LEU A 36 1.27 5.78 -5.76
N SER A 37 1.92 5.27 -4.72
CA SER A 37 1.90 5.84 -3.39
C SER A 37 3.26 6.40 -3.01
N LEU A 38 3.24 7.55 -2.34
CA LEU A 38 4.38 8.09 -1.59
C LEU A 38 4.21 7.73 -0.13
N TRP A 39 5.25 7.21 0.49
CA TRP A 39 5.28 6.91 1.91
C TRP A 39 6.51 7.57 2.53
N ILE A 40 6.30 8.51 3.45
CA ILE A 40 7.33 9.41 3.96
C ILE A 40 7.34 9.31 5.48
N PRO A 41 8.34 8.69 6.10
CA PRO A 41 8.46 8.62 7.54
C PRO A 41 8.87 9.98 8.14
N LEU A 42 8.26 10.35 9.26
CA LEU A 42 8.63 11.56 10.01
C LEU A 42 9.68 11.31 11.07
N GLU A 43 10.09 10.06 11.25
CA GLU A 43 11.16 9.59 12.11
C GLU A 43 11.88 8.42 11.45
N ASP A 44 13.08 8.06 11.93
CA ASP A 44 13.81 6.90 11.41
C ASP A 44 12.99 5.62 11.60
N ILE A 45 12.89 4.84 10.54
CA ILE A 45 12.19 3.55 10.55
C ILE A 45 13.17 2.43 10.83
N THR A 46 12.85 1.65 11.86
CA THR A 46 13.65 0.53 12.36
C THR A 46 12.80 -0.74 12.47
N ALA A 47 13.43 -1.86 12.82
CA ALA A 47 12.72 -3.09 13.12
C ALA A 47 11.78 -2.94 14.33
N GLU A 48 12.07 -2.04 15.27
CA GLU A 48 11.34 -1.89 16.52
C GLU A 48 10.08 -1.02 16.38
N ASN A 49 10.07 -0.04 15.45
CA ASN A 49 8.97 0.91 15.35
C ASN A 49 8.00 0.64 14.19
N GLY A 50 8.00 -0.61 13.67
CA GLY A 50 7.01 -1.07 12.72
C GLY A 50 7.33 -0.71 11.27
N ALA A 51 8.51 -1.16 10.82
CA ALA A 51 8.91 -1.03 9.42
C ALA A 51 7.85 -1.55 8.46
N MET A 52 7.69 -0.87 7.32
CA MET A 52 6.94 -1.38 6.19
C MET A 52 7.72 -2.53 5.55
N CYS A 53 7.04 -3.60 5.18
CA CYS A 53 7.62 -4.70 4.44
C CYS A 53 6.91 -4.83 3.10
N VAL A 54 7.66 -5.04 2.04
CA VAL A 54 7.15 -5.17 0.68
C VAL A 54 7.57 -6.50 0.06
N MET A 55 6.76 -7.03 -0.85
CA MET A 55 7.12 -8.17 -1.69
C MET A 55 7.51 -7.64 -3.08
N PRO A 56 8.81 -7.47 -3.37
CA PRO A 56 9.25 -6.92 -4.65
C PRO A 56 8.76 -7.77 -5.83
N GLY A 57 8.23 -7.12 -6.86
CA GLY A 57 7.70 -7.80 -8.05
C GLY A 57 6.23 -8.24 -7.97
N SER A 58 5.62 -8.26 -6.80
CA SER A 58 4.26 -8.78 -6.59
C SER A 58 3.14 -7.98 -7.27
N HIS A 59 3.41 -6.75 -7.70
CA HIS A 59 2.48 -5.94 -8.50
C HIS A 59 2.07 -6.59 -9.84
N LYS A 60 2.75 -7.66 -10.25
CA LYS A 60 2.51 -8.42 -11.48
C LYS A 60 1.72 -9.71 -11.26
N LEU A 61 1.50 -10.10 -10.00
CA LEU A 61 1.03 -11.44 -9.68
C LEU A 61 -0.49 -11.56 -9.56
N PHE A 62 -1.20 -10.48 -9.24
CA PHE A 62 -2.59 -10.56 -8.80
C PHE A 62 -3.50 -9.58 -9.54
N SER A 63 -4.79 -9.74 -9.29
CA SER A 63 -5.86 -8.97 -9.92
C SER A 63 -5.63 -7.44 -9.87
N PRO A 64 -5.93 -6.74 -10.96
CA PRO A 64 -6.05 -5.27 -10.97
C PRO A 64 -7.32 -4.80 -10.24
N TYR A 65 -8.25 -5.70 -9.90
CA TYR A 65 -9.48 -5.39 -9.19
C TYR A 65 -9.36 -5.82 -7.73
N ARG A 66 -9.24 -4.86 -6.84
CA ARG A 66 -9.05 -5.08 -5.40
C ARG A 66 -9.94 -4.16 -4.59
N SER A 67 -10.50 -4.71 -3.53
CA SER A 67 -11.34 -3.97 -2.59
C SER A 67 -11.40 -4.69 -1.26
N ILE A 68 -11.74 -4.00 -0.19
CA ILE A 68 -12.00 -4.61 1.11
C ILE A 68 -13.32 -5.40 1.10
N SER A 69 -14.21 -5.16 0.13
CA SER A 69 -15.51 -5.85 0.04
C SER A 69 -15.42 -7.31 -0.42
N PHE A 70 -14.28 -7.76 -0.90
CA PHE A 70 -14.04 -9.16 -1.28
C PHE A 70 -12.59 -9.57 -0.99
N PRO A 71 -12.34 -10.88 -0.75
CA PRO A 71 -11.03 -11.37 -0.32
C PRO A 71 -10.00 -11.28 -1.44
N ALA A 72 -8.72 -11.10 -1.06
CA ALA A 72 -7.60 -11.27 -1.96
C ALA A 72 -7.32 -12.78 -2.21
N PRO A 73 -6.74 -13.14 -3.37
CA PRO A 73 -6.44 -14.54 -3.70
C PRO A 73 -5.56 -15.25 -2.67
N TYR A 74 -4.73 -14.51 -1.95
CA TYR A 74 -3.73 -15.02 -0.99
C TYR A 74 -4.15 -14.91 0.48
N ASP A 75 -5.39 -14.52 0.80
CA ASP A 75 -5.81 -14.30 2.20
C ASP A 75 -5.68 -15.55 3.08
N ASP A 76 -5.93 -16.73 2.51
CA ASP A 76 -5.85 -17.99 3.28
C ASP A 76 -4.39 -18.47 3.48
N ILE A 77 -3.43 -17.90 2.77
CA ILE A 77 -2.01 -18.29 2.78
C ILE A 77 -1.07 -17.14 3.20
N HIS A 78 -1.59 -16.15 3.93
CA HIS A 78 -0.82 -14.95 4.30
C HIS A 78 0.50 -15.29 5.04
N PHE A 79 0.60 -16.44 5.75
CA PHE A 79 1.85 -16.89 6.36
C PHE A 79 2.92 -17.29 5.32
N ALA A 80 2.51 -17.93 4.22
CA ALA A 80 3.42 -18.24 3.13
C ALA A 80 3.91 -16.96 2.44
N VAL A 81 3.00 -16.00 2.21
CA VAL A 81 3.32 -14.71 1.60
C VAL A 81 4.35 -13.93 2.43
N ARG A 82 4.26 -13.99 3.76
CA ARG A 82 5.20 -13.31 4.67
C ARG A 82 6.67 -13.68 4.44
N ARG A 83 6.96 -14.89 3.96
CA ARG A 83 8.34 -15.32 3.65
C ARG A 83 8.99 -14.51 2.53
N TYR A 84 8.19 -13.79 1.75
CA TYR A 84 8.64 -12.99 0.61
C TYR A 84 8.64 -11.48 0.91
N LEU A 85 8.23 -11.08 2.11
CA LEU A 85 8.17 -9.69 2.51
C LEU A 85 9.54 -9.22 3.02
N GLN A 86 10.05 -8.18 2.41
CA GLN A 86 11.31 -7.53 2.76
C GLN A 86 11.04 -6.25 3.54
N PRO A 87 11.55 -6.09 4.77
CA PRO A 87 11.41 -4.86 5.52
C PRO A 87 12.26 -3.73 4.93
N LEU A 88 11.72 -2.53 5.03
CA LEU A 88 12.34 -1.30 4.56
C LEU A 88 12.71 -0.43 5.76
N PHE A 89 14.01 -0.26 5.99
CA PHE A 89 14.54 0.67 6.98
C PHE A 89 14.86 1.98 6.29
N MET A 90 14.38 3.09 6.85
CA MET A 90 14.43 4.40 6.20
C MET A 90 14.80 5.47 7.21
N LYS A 91 15.36 6.57 6.72
CA LYS A 91 15.58 7.77 7.54
C LYS A 91 14.37 8.68 7.50
N ALA A 92 14.21 9.49 8.55
CA ALA A 92 13.21 10.55 8.56
C ALA A 92 13.36 11.45 7.34
N GLY A 93 12.27 11.62 6.58
CA GLY A 93 12.23 12.42 5.37
C GLY A 93 12.62 11.70 4.09
N ASP A 94 13.07 10.44 4.14
CA ASP A 94 13.17 9.62 2.93
C ASP A 94 11.79 9.46 2.27
N ILE A 95 11.77 9.22 0.98
CA ILE A 95 10.52 9.02 0.23
C ILE A 95 10.55 7.65 -0.42
N LEU A 96 9.68 6.76 0.03
CA LEU A 96 9.38 5.53 -0.69
C LEU A 96 8.28 5.80 -1.72
N VAL A 97 8.57 5.50 -2.99
CA VAL A 97 7.58 5.49 -4.06
C VAL A 97 7.32 4.05 -4.45
N PHE A 98 6.07 3.63 -4.39
CA PHE A 98 5.71 2.26 -4.76
C PHE A 98 4.39 2.20 -5.51
N ASP A 99 4.23 1.13 -6.28
CA ASP A 99 3.00 0.81 -6.97
C ASP A 99 1.97 0.24 -5.97
N ASN A 100 0.74 0.73 -5.98
CA ASN A 100 -0.32 0.30 -5.05
C ASN A 100 -0.66 -1.20 -5.17
N ARG A 101 -0.27 -1.82 -6.29
CA ARG A 101 -0.42 -3.26 -6.52
C ARG A 101 0.62 -4.11 -5.79
N ILE A 102 1.61 -3.51 -5.14
CA ILE A 102 2.63 -4.27 -4.40
C ILE A 102 1.99 -4.89 -3.15
N VAL A 103 2.25 -6.17 -2.92
CA VAL A 103 1.87 -6.83 -1.67
C VAL A 103 2.78 -6.31 -0.57
N HIS A 104 2.19 -5.83 0.51
CA HIS A 104 2.92 -5.25 1.62
C HIS A 104 2.20 -5.43 2.95
N ASN A 105 2.93 -5.18 4.01
CA ASN A 105 2.41 -5.07 5.37
C ASN A 105 3.28 -4.08 6.18
N SER A 106 3.05 -3.96 7.47
CA SER A 106 4.02 -3.33 8.36
C SER A 106 4.14 -4.09 9.67
N MET A 107 5.37 -4.21 10.14
CA MET A 107 5.73 -4.89 11.38
C MET A 107 5.05 -4.28 12.60
N GLN A 108 5.06 -5.00 13.71
CA GLN A 108 4.64 -4.45 15.00
C GLN A 108 5.52 -3.26 15.38
N ASN A 109 4.91 -2.27 15.99
CA ASN A 109 5.62 -1.18 16.64
C ASN A 109 5.77 -1.52 18.14
N LEU A 110 6.95 -1.89 18.55
CA LEU A 110 7.28 -2.24 19.95
C LEU A 110 8.15 -1.18 20.62
N SER A 111 8.35 -0.02 19.99
CA SER A 111 9.25 1.05 20.45
C SER A 111 8.77 1.79 21.72
N GLY A 112 7.55 1.56 22.15
CA GLY A 112 6.92 2.31 23.25
C GLY A 112 6.41 3.69 22.88
N LYS A 113 6.53 4.11 21.60
CA LYS A 113 6.07 5.40 21.06
C LYS A 113 5.24 5.19 19.81
N GLU A 114 4.39 6.15 19.50
CA GLU A 114 3.69 6.19 18.21
C GLU A 114 4.69 6.49 17.08
N ARG A 115 4.48 5.89 15.91
CA ARG A 115 5.23 6.13 14.68
C ARG A 115 4.33 6.78 13.66
N VAL A 116 4.75 7.94 13.14
CA VAL A 116 3.97 8.73 12.19
C VAL A 116 4.62 8.74 10.82
N VAL A 117 3.81 8.50 9.79
CA VAL A 117 4.21 8.65 8.39
C VAL A 117 3.18 9.47 7.63
N VAL A 118 3.62 10.16 6.59
CA VAL A 118 2.75 10.77 5.58
C VAL A 118 2.60 9.79 4.44
N ILE A 119 1.37 9.58 3.99
CA ILE A 119 1.08 8.82 2.77
C ILE A 119 0.35 9.71 1.77
N SER A 120 0.69 9.57 0.51
CA SER A 120 0.05 10.30 -0.58
C SER A 120 -0.14 9.40 -1.80
N GLY A 121 -1.37 9.27 -2.27
CA GLY A 121 -1.67 8.65 -3.56
C GLY A 121 -1.43 9.64 -4.70
N ILE A 122 -0.68 9.24 -5.72
CA ILE A 122 -0.42 10.06 -6.91
C ILE A 122 -0.83 9.31 -8.17
N PHE A 123 -1.68 9.95 -8.97
CA PHE A 123 -2.24 9.36 -10.18
C PHE A 123 -1.87 10.20 -11.42
N PRO A 124 -1.78 9.59 -12.62
CA PRO A 124 -1.71 10.36 -13.85
C PRO A 124 -2.88 11.35 -13.94
N ASN A 125 -2.65 12.53 -14.49
CA ASN A 125 -3.68 13.59 -14.57
C ASN A 125 -4.95 13.14 -15.30
N GLU A 126 -4.77 12.29 -16.31
CA GLU A 126 -5.83 11.78 -17.18
C GLU A 126 -6.64 10.66 -16.50
N ALA A 127 -6.05 9.98 -15.51
CA ALA A 127 -6.70 8.87 -14.84
C ALA A 127 -7.90 9.36 -14.02
N LYS A 128 -8.99 8.59 -14.08
CA LYS A 128 -10.18 8.81 -13.28
C LYS A 128 -10.12 7.95 -12.02
N LEU A 129 -10.60 8.49 -10.92
CA LEU A 129 -10.72 7.73 -9.69
C LEU A 129 -11.76 6.63 -9.88
N GLN A 130 -11.37 5.40 -9.52
CA GLN A 130 -12.24 4.23 -9.56
C GLN A 130 -12.15 3.48 -8.22
N THR A 131 -13.23 2.80 -7.87
CA THR A 131 -13.24 1.81 -6.80
C THR A 131 -13.89 0.52 -7.30
N CYS A 132 -13.57 -0.59 -6.65
CA CYS A 132 -14.19 -1.87 -6.91
C CYS A 132 -15.10 -2.26 -5.75
N TRP A 133 -16.24 -2.82 -6.07
CA TRP A 133 -17.15 -3.35 -5.07
C TRP A 133 -17.79 -4.67 -5.55
N LYS A 134 -17.93 -5.61 -4.66
CA LYS A 134 -18.64 -6.87 -4.91
C LYS A 134 -19.65 -7.08 -3.79
N ASN A 135 -20.88 -7.43 -4.15
CA ASN A 135 -21.92 -7.64 -3.16
C ASN A 135 -21.62 -8.89 -2.33
N PRO A 136 -21.31 -8.76 -1.02
CA PRO A 136 -20.93 -9.91 -0.20
C PRO A 136 -22.10 -10.86 0.10
N ALA A 137 -23.34 -10.42 -0.13
CA ALA A 137 -24.54 -11.26 0.06
C ALA A 137 -24.84 -12.17 -1.15
N ILE A 138 -24.14 -11.99 -2.27
CA ILE A 138 -24.34 -12.77 -3.49
C ILE A 138 -23.02 -13.49 -3.82
N PRO A 139 -22.93 -14.83 -3.66
CA PRO A 139 -21.69 -15.58 -3.82
C PRO A 139 -21.00 -15.35 -5.17
N ASP A 140 -21.77 -15.36 -6.26
CA ASP A 140 -21.25 -15.21 -7.63
C ASP A 140 -21.51 -13.79 -8.18
N ALA A 141 -21.53 -12.78 -7.30
CA ALA A 141 -21.67 -11.40 -7.75
C ALA A 141 -20.45 -11.01 -8.60
N LYS A 142 -20.71 -10.27 -9.67
CA LYS A 142 -19.64 -9.62 -10.43
C LYS A 142 -19.02 -8.49 -9.62
N ILE A 143 -17.78 -8.19 -9.92
CA ILE A 143 -17.10 -7.00 -9.42
C ILE A 143 -17.64 -5.80 -10.18
N GLU A 144 -18.19 -4.85 -9.47
CA GLU A 144 -18.64 -3.56 -10.00
C GLU A 144 -17.46 -2.58 -9.95
N VAL A 145 -17.10 -2.03 -11.10
CA VAL A 145 -16.10 -0.96 -11.21
C VAL A 145 -16.86 0.37 -11.25
N ILE A 146 -16.63 1.21 -10.26
CA ILE A 146 -17.36 2.46 -10.05
C ILE A 146 -16.39 3.62 -10.27
N GLN A 147 -16.69 4.49 -11.22
CA GLN A 147 -15.93 5.71 -11.47
C GLN A 147 -16.49 6.87 -10.66
N HIS A 148 -15.60 7.64 -10.06
CA HIS A 148 -15.95 8.77 -9.20
C HIS A 148 -15.39 10.09 -9.75
N SER A 149 -15.92 11.20 -9.21
CA SER A 149 -15.32 12.53 -9.35
C SER A 149 -13.99 12.60 -8.60
N ASP A 150 -13.11 13.52 -9.00
CA ASP A 150 -11.79 13.67 -8.38
C ASP A 150 -11.86 14.12 -6.91
N ASP A 151 -12.97 14.69 -6.46
CA ASP A 151 -13.21 15.13 -5.09
C ASP A 151 -13.88 14.06 -4.21
N TYR A 152 -14.14 12.86 -4.74
CA TYR A 152 -14.80 11.76 -4.03
C TYR A 152 -14.16 11.47 -2.67
N LEU A 153 -12.84 11.36 -2.59
CA LEU A 153 -12.12 11.05 -1.34
C LEU A 153 -12.21 12.17 -0.32
N LEU A 154 -12.39 13.41 -0.77
CA LEU A 154 -12.59 14.58 0.11
C LEU A 154 -14.01 14.66 0.63
N THR A 155 -14.99 14.28 -0.20
CA THR A 155 -16.43 14.34 0.14
C THR A 155 -16.91 13.08 0.85
N ASN A 156 -16.14 11.98 0.81
CA ASN A 156 -16.44 10.71 1.46
C ASN A 156 -15.27 10.28 2.39
N PRO A 157 -15.01 11.01 3.48
CA PRO A 157 -13.85 10.75 4.34
C PRO A 157 -13.89 9.38 5.03
N ASN A 158 -15.06 8.77 5.11
CA ASN A 158 -15.26 7.46 5.72
C ASN A 158 -15.19 6.29 4.73
N PHE A 159 -14.77 6.53 3.48
CA PHE A 159 -14.78 5.48 2.44
C PHE A 159 -13.98 4.23 2.82
N LEU A 160 -12.93 4.36 3.63
CA LEU A 160 -12.16 3.22 4.16
C LEU A 160 -12.86 2.52 5.33
N ILE A 161 -13.77 3.20 6.04
CA ILE A 161 -14.53 2.63 7.16
C ILE A 161 -15.77 1.90 6.62
N ASP A 162 -16.44 2.52 5.66
CA ASP A 162 -17.66 2.00 5.03
C ASP A 162 -17.38 1.14 3.80
N CYS A 163 -16.16 0.62 3.68
CA CYS A 163 -15.66 -0.09 2.49
C CYS A 163 -16.41 -1.39 2.15
N PHE A 164 -17.18 -1.95 3.08
CA PHE A 164 -18.05 -3.10 2.81
C PHE A 164 -19.39 -2.69 2.17
N ALA A 165 -19.80 -1.45 2.35
CA ALA A 165 -20.98 -0.92 1.69
C ALA A 165 -20.66 -0.52 0.24
N ARG A 166 -21.67 -0.70 -0.64
CA ARG A 166 -21.52 -0.15 -1.99
C ARG A 166 -21.44 1.38 -1.91
N PRO A 167 -20.48 2.01 -2.60
CA PRO A 167 -20.44 3.47 -2.70
C PRO A 167 -21.78 4.03 -3.14
N ASN A 168 -22.25 5.07 -2.46
CA ASN A 168 -23.52 5.72 -2.72
C ASN A 168 -23.46 6.76 -3.86
N THR A 169 -22.28 7.04 -4.35
CA THR A 169 -22.00 7.97 -5.46
C THR A 169 -21.07 7.32 -6.48
N GLY A 170 -21.02 7.89 -7.67
CA GLY A 170 -20.22 7.38 -8.79
C GLY A 170 -21.05 6.55 -9.76
N ASP A 171 -20.53 6.40 -10.97
CA ASP A 171 -21.16 5.68 -12.07
C ASP A 171 -20.53 4.30 -12.24
N THR A 172 -21.33 3.25 -12.33
CA THR A 172 -20.85 1.92 -12.72
C THR A 172 -20.40 1.96 -14.16
N VAL A 173 -19.09 1.78 -14.37
CA VAL A 173 -18.49 1.79 -15.72
C VAL A 173 -18.22 0.40 -16.26
N ALA A 174 -18.14 -0.61 -15.39
CA ALA A 174 -18.00 -2.00 -15.80
C ALA A 174 -18.56 -2.97 -14.73
N LEU A 175 -18.99 -4.14 -15.20
CA LEU A 175 -19.26 -5.33 -14.39
C LEU A 175 -18.33 -6.45 -14.89
N VAL A 176 -17.40 -6.88 -14.05
CA VAL A 176 -16.37 -7.86 -14.44
C VAL A 176 -16.53 -9.13 -13.63
N GLU A 177 -16.18 -10.26 -14.24
CA GLU A 177 -16.13 -11.54 -13.50
C GLU A 177 -14.97 -11.52 -12.50
N ASP A 178 -15.18 -12.17 -11.36
CA ASP A 178 -14.10 -12.40 -10.40
C ASP A 178 -13.37 -13.69 -10.79
N GLU A 179 -12.39 -13.54 -11.67
CA GLU A 179 -11.60 -14.65 -12.22
C GLU A 179 -10.36 -14.97 -11.37
N TRP A 180 -10.27 -14.41 -10.19
CA TRP A 180 -9.11 -14.58 -9.31
C TRP A 180 -9.46 -15.45 -8.10
N PRO A 181 -9.48 -16.79 -8.28
CA PRO A 181 -9.77 -17.71 -7.19
C PRO A 181 -8.68 -17.62 -6.11
N LYS A 182 -9.03 -18.05 -4.92
CA LYS A 182 -8.03 -18.28 -3.87
C LYS A 182 -7.02 -19.32 -4.34
N ILE A 183 -5.74 -19.04 -4.06
CA ILE A 183 -4.62 -19.89 -4.43
C ILE A 183 -4.07 -20.64 -3.20
N THR A 184 -3.51 -21.82 -3.44
CA THR A 184 -2.80 -22.60 -2.44
C THR A 184 -1.35 -22.10 -2.28
N GLU A 185 -0.68 -22.50 -1.18
CA GLU A 185 0.76 -22.21 -0.99
C GLU A 185 1.62 -22.76 -2.14
N THR A 186 1.26 -23.93 -2.69
CA THR A 186 1.99 -24.53 -3.81
C THR A 186 1.86 -23.69 -5.07
N GLU A 187 0.64 -23.26 -5.41
CA GLU A 187 0.38 -22.40 -6.57
C GLU A 187 1.05 -21.03 -6.41
N PHE A 188 1.01 -20.47 -5.20
CA PHE A 188 1.70 -19.22 -4.89
C PHE A 188 3.22 -19.34 -5.07
N THR A 189 3.81 -20.43 -4.55
CA THR A 189 5.26 -20.67 -4.70
C THR A 189 5.65 -20.79 -6.17
N ALA A 190 4.89 -21.58 -6.95
CA ALA A 190 5.13 -21.72 -8.39
C ALA A 190 5.01 -20.37 -9.13
N LEU A 191 4.01 -19.55 -8.79
CA LEU A 191 3.82 -18.22 -9.34
C LEU A 191 5.00 -17.29 -9.02
N CYS A 192 5.51 -17.33 -7.79
CA CYS A 192 6.70 -16.57 -7.40
C CYS A 192 7.93 -17.00 -8.19
N GLU A 193 8.16 -18.31 -8.34
CA GLU A 193 9.28 -18.86 -9.11
C GLU A 193 9.21 -18.44 -10.58
N GLU A 194 8.04 -18.52 -11.21
CA GLU A 194 7.81 -18.09 -12.59
C GLU A 194 8.19 -16.62 -12.80
N HIS A 195 7.94 -15.76 -11.80
CA HIS A 195 8.25 -14.34 -11.87
C HIS A 195 9.61 -13.96 -11.25
N GLY A 196 10.43 -14.94 -10.88
CA GLY A 196 11.77 -14.74 -10.31
C GLY A 196 11.75 -14.07 -8.94
N ILE A 197 10.67 -14.24 -8.15
CA ILE A 197 10.54 -13.71 -6.81
C ILE A 197 10.97 -14.78 -5.81
N ALA A 198 12.04 -14.50 -5.06
CA ALA A 198 12.60 -15.41 -4.07
C ALA A 198 12.13 -15.07 -2.64
N PRO A 199 11.98 -16.08 -1.77
CA PRO A 199 11.67 -15.83 -0.37
C PRO A 199 12.85 -15.13 0.33
N VAL A 200 12.56 -14.21 1.23
CA VAL A 200 13.56 -13.50 2.03
C VAL A 200 13.75 -14.10 3.43
N ASN A 201 12.91 -15.08 3.81
CA ASN A 201 12.97 -15.83 5.07
C ASN A 201 13.10 -14.95 6.33
N TYR A 202 12.33 -13.88 6.38
CA TYR A 202 12.36 -12.91 7.47
C TYR A 202 11.54 -13.35 8.70
N LEU A 203 11.01 -14.55 8.69
CA LEU A 203 10.18 -15.09 9.77
C LEU A 203 11.02 -15.93 10.72
N ASN A 204 10.78 -15.77 12.04
CA ASN A 204 11.23 -16.74 13.01
C ASN A 204 10.41 -18.05 12.90
N GLU A 205 10.86 -19.09 13.60
CA GLU A 205 10.22 -20.42 13.63
C GLU A 205 8.73 -20.41 14.01
N ASN A 206 8.26 -19.35 14.66
CA ASN A 206 6.86 -19.16 15.06
C ASN A 206 6.03 -18.39 14.02
N GLY A 207 6.59 -18.07 12.86
CA GLY A 207 5.92 -17.28 11.81
C GLY A 207 5.78 -15.80 12.13
N HIS A 208 6.47 -15.31 13.17
CA HIS A 208 6.55 -13.89 13.48
C HIS A 208 7.77 -13.26 12.81
N THR A 209 7.65 -12.03 12.39
CA THR A 209 8.78 -11.25 11.89
C THR A 209 9.78 -11.08 13.04
N ASP A 210 10.95 -11.69 12.91
CA ASP A 210 11.97 -11.57 13.95
C ASP A 210 12.63 -10.19 13.85
N CYS A 211 12.20 -9.27 14.72
CA CYS A 211 12.75 -7.92 14.79
C CYS A 211 14.26 -7.89 15.16
N ASN A 212 14.82 -9.03 15.58
CA ASN A 212 16.22 -9.15 15.95
C ASN A 212 17.13 -9.62 14.81
N MET A 213 16.58 -10.01 13.67
CA MET A 213 17.39 -10.31 12.49
C MET A 213 17.86 -9.00 11.86
N ILE A 214 19.08 -8.62 12.15
CA ILE A 214 19.80 -7.60 11.39
C ILE A 214 20.11 -8.21 10.04
N VAL A 215 19.23 -7.98 9.06
CA VAL A 215 19.60 -8.19 7.66
C VAL A 215 20.50 -7.04 7.30
N GLU A 216 21.73 -7.34 6.90
CA GLU A 216 22.58 -6.35 6.27
C GLU A 216 21.78 -5.68 5.14
N PRO A 217 21.81 -4.35 5.02
CA PRO A 217 21.07 -3.66 3.97
C PRO A 217 21.43 -4.32 2.64
N VAL A 218 20.44 -4.90 1.98
CA VAL A 218 20.62 -5.42 0.63
C VAL A 218 20.97 -4.21 -0.22
N ASN A 219 22.25 -4.13 -0.56
CA ASN A 219 22.81 -3.09 -1.42
C ASN A 219 22.35 -3.33 -2.87
N GLN A 220 21.03 -3.39 -3.06
CA GLN A 220 20.47 -3.28 -4.40
C GLN A 220 20.36 -1.78 -4.69
N PRO A 221 20.89 -1.35 -5.84
CA PRO A 221 20.74 0.03 -6.22
C PRO A 221 19.24 0.34 -6.26
N ILE A 222 18.83 1.29 -5.45
CA ILE A 222 17.55 1.98 -5.64
C ILE A 222 17.61 2.41 -7.11
N VAL A 223 16.76 1.81 -7.94
CA VAL A 223 16.62 2.25 -9.33
C VAL A 223 16.08 3.66 -9.23
N SER A 224 16.99 4.62 -9.26
CA SER A 224 16.64 6.03 -9.40
C SER A 224 16.00 6.17 -10.77
N VAL A 225 14.69 6.21 -10.80
CA VAL A 225 13.98 6.71 -11.97
C VAL A 225 14.37 8.19 -12.05
N GLU A 226 15.20 8.54 -13.03
CA GLU A 226 15.44 9.94 -13.36
C GLU A 226 14.09 10.55 -13.75
N ILE A 227 13.49 11.24 -12.80
CA ILE A 227 12.33 12.09 -13.08
C ILE A 227 12.88 13.24 -13.92
N PRO A 228 12.44 13.39 -15.19
CA PRO A 228 12.92 14.51 -16.00
C PRO A 228 12.67 15.80 -15.22
N ALA A 229 13.73 16.62 -15.10
CA ALA A 229 13.73 17.84 -14.32
C ALA A 229 12.55 18.72 -14.72
N VAL A 230 11.50 18.73 -13.90
CA VAL A 230 10.48 19.77 -13.98
C VAL A 230 11.19 21.06 -13.58
N LYS A 231 11.29 22.01 -14.51
CA LYS A 231 11.85 23.34 -14.24
C LYS A 231 11.13 23.90 -13.03
N ALA A 232 11.86 23.96 -11.90
CA ALA A 232 11.39 24.50 -10.65
C ALA A 232 11.03 25.97 -10.83
N SER A 233 9.75 26.28 -10.81
CA SER A 233 9.28 27.64 -10.55
C SER A 233 9.10 27.78 -9.05
N GLN A 234 10.14 28.36 -8.43
CA GLN A 234 10.22 28.93 -7.08
C GLN A 234 10.13 28.05 -5.83
N PRO A 235 11.16 28.07 -4.95
CA PRO A 235 11.30 27.22 -3.77
C PRO A 235 10.58 27.73 -2.51
N GLU A 236 9.76 28.77 -2.54
CA GLU A 236 9.20 29.38 -1.34
C GLU A 236 8.03 28.63 -0.69
N VAL A 237 7.37 27.73 -1.40
CA VAL A 237 6.16 27.06 -0.87
C VAL A 237 6.49 25.84 0.00
N ALA A 238 7.60 25.14 -0.23
CA ALA A 238 7.94 23.92 0.48
C ALA A 238 8.45 24.18 1.92
N VAL A 239 9.17 25.27 2.14
CA VAL A 239 9.71 25.62 3.47
C VAL A 239 8.59 26.02 4.43
N GLY A 240 7.56 26.72 3.94
CA GLY A 240 6.42 27.16 4.75
C GLY A 240 5.52 26.02 5.23
N PHE A 241 5.49 24.89 4.53
CA PHE A 241 4.66 23.73 4.91
C PHE A 241 5.27 22.92 6.06
N LEU A 242 6.58 22.62 5.99
CA LEU A 242 7.30 21.93 7.06
C LEU A 242 7.37 22.74 8.36
N ASP A 243 7.51 24.07 8.27
CA ASP A 243 7.49 24.95 9.44
C ASP A 243 6.08 25.09 10.06
N LYS A 244 5.01 25.02 9.26
CA LYS A 244 3.66 24.94 9.79
C LYS A 244 3.40 23.63 10.53
N LEU A 245 3.88 22.49 10.01
CA LEU A 245 3.74 21.20 10.67
C LEU A 245 4.49 21.18 12.02
N LYS A 246 5.72 21.68 12.09
CA LYS A 246 6.48 21.76 13.36
C LYS A 246 5.77 22.59 14.42
N ARG A 247 5.02 23.65 14.05
CA ARG A 247 4.27 24.48 15.00
C ARG A 247 3.00 23.82 15.53
N ILE A 248 2.41 22.89 14.79
CA ILE A 248 1.21 22.16 15.22
C ILE A 248 1.56 21.11 16.27
N PHE A 249 2.78 20.55 16.23
CA PHE A 249 3.22 19.48 17.13
C PHE A 249 4.13 19.94 18.28
N SER A 250 4.35 21.24 18.44
CA SER A 250 5.14 21.84 19.54
C SER A 250 4.30 22.63 20.56
N ALA A 251 2.98 22.46 20.56
CA ALA A 251 2.05 23.04 21.52
C ALA A 251 1.42 21.98 22.44
#